data_4b6ac96765cddbb55503c4d8e508e9c6
#
_entry.id   4b6ac96765cddbb55503c4d8e508e9c6
#
_cell.length_a   1.000
_cell.length_b   1.000
_cell.length_c   1.000
_cell.angle_alpha   90.00
_cell.angle_beta   90.00
_cell.angle_gamma   90.00
#
_symmetry.space_group_name_H-M   'P 1'
#
loop_
_entity.id
_entity.type
_entity.pdbx_description
1 polymer ?
#
loop_
_entity_poly.entity_id
_entity_poly.type
_entity_poly.pdbx_seq_one_letter_code
_entity_poly.pdbx_strand_id
1 'polypeptide(L)'
;MDDSVGRYAVDIVAATRRHQQALVGSSPRGTLALITCSRALAVIRGRDYVVPEDIKDLAHAALDHRVTIRPELWLQNATSHGVVSNVLHEIEVPSAHTRGGDAEAAPAGDGTGHGRRAAQEASR
;
A
#
# COMPACT_ATOMS: atom_id res chain seq x y z
N MET A 1 -6.24 11.15 9.25
CA MET A 1 -5.80 10.27 8.19
C MET A 1 -6.82 9.20 7.96
N ASP A 2 -7.13 8.89 6.74
CA ASP A 2 -8.09 7.90 6.42
C ASP A 2 -7.61 6.54 6.87
N ASP A 3 -8.49 5.70 7.36
CA ASP A 3 -8.12 4.39 7.86
C ASP A 3 -7.45 3.52 6.80
N SER A 4 -7.85 3.61 5.57
CA SER A 4 -7.25 2.77 4.54
C SER A 4 -5.81 3.17 4.29
N VAL A 5 -5.50 4.46 4.39
CA VAL A 5 -4.14 4.91 4.17
C VAL A 5 -3.29 4.52 5.37
N GLY A 6 -3.83 4.61 6.57
CA GLY A 6 -3.10 4.19 7.75
C GLY A 6 -2.80 2.71 7.70
N ARG A 7 -3.77 1.90 7.25
CA ARG A 7 -3.58 0.47 7.16
C ARG A 7 -2.54 0.16 6.08
N TYR A 8 -2.49 0.94 5.02
CA TYR A 8 -1.49 0.75 3.98
C TYR A 8 -0.09 0.91 4.59
N ALA A 9 0.12 1.93 5.43
CA ALA A 9 1.41 2.13 6.05
C ALA A 9 1.76 0.96 6.96
N VAL A 10 0.78 0.45 7.72
CA VAL A 10 1.02 -0.68 8.61
C VAL A 10 1.38 -1.92 7.79
N ASP A 11 0.67 -2.14 6.68
CA ASP A 11 0.92 -3.32 5.85
C ASP A 11 2.31 -3.29 5.23
N ILE A 12 2.77 -2.12 4.81
CA ILE A 12 4.10 -2.01 4.26
C ILE A 12 5.12 -2.38 5.31
N VAL A 13 5.00 -1.83 6.52
CA VAL A 13 5.98 -2.10 7.56
C VAL A 13 5.94 -3.57 7.97
N ALA A 14 4.74 -4.14 8.08
CA ALA A 14 4.61 -5.55 8.45
C ALA A 14 5.22 -6.44 7.36
N ALA A 15 5.08 -6.06 6.10
CA ALA A 15 5.64 -6.86 5.03
C ALA A 15 7.15 -6.89 5.07
N THR A 16 7.81 -5.82 5.55
CA THR A 16 9.27 -5.86 5.65
C THR A 16 9.71 -6.93 6.63
N ARG A 17 8.88 -7.23 7.65
CA ARG A 17 9.25 -8.24 8.63
C ARG A 17 9.06 -9.65 8.09
N ARG A 18 8.24 -9.82 7.05
CA ARG A 18 8.01 -11.12 6.47
C ARG A 18 8.80 -11.37 5.20
N HIS A 19 9.59 -10.39 4.76
CA HIS A 19 10.30 -10.52 3.50
C HIS A 19 11.41 -11.54 3.62
N GLN A 20 11.54 -12.42 2.64
CA GLN A 20 12.53 -13.46 2.68
C GLN A 20 13.94 -12.97 2.78
N GLN A 21 14.28 -11.84 2.21
CA GLN A 21 15.64 -11.36 2.24
C GLN A 21 15.97 -10.56 3.49
N ALA A 22 15.00 -10.25 4.31
CA ALA A 22 15.26 -9.44 5.47
C ALA A 22 15.53 -10.32 6.68
N LEU A 23 16.62 -10.05 7.38
CA LEU A 23 16.92 -10.75 8.60
C LEU A 23 16.08 -10.09 9.68
N VAL A 24 16.02 -8.77 9.68
CA VAL A 24 15.21 -8.03 10.63
C VAL A 24 14.46 -6.98 9.85
N GLY A 25 13.15 -6.96 9.95
CA GLY A 25 12.37 -5.93 9.28
C GLY A 25 12.14 -4.74 10.17
N SER A 26 11.38 -3.80 9.71
CA SER A 26 11.15 -2.59 10.45
C SER A 26 10.24 -2.85 11.64
N SER A 27 10.47 -2.16 12.73
CA SER A 27 9.65 -2.31 13.93
C SER A 27 8.44 -1.39 13.81
N PRO A 28 7.51 -1.45 14.75
CA PRO A 28 6.37 -0.54 14.75
C PRO A 28 6.76 0.93 14.78
N ARG A 29 8.00 1.25 15.21
CA ARG A 29 8.43 2.62 15.17
C ARG A 29 8.51 3.08 13.75
N GLY A 30 8.78 2.19 12.82
CA GLY A 30 8.82 2.53 11.41
C GLY A 30 7.45 2.98 10.93
N THR A 31 6.38 2.37 11.45
CA THR A 31 5.04 2.77 11.09
C THR A 31 4.77 4.19 11.59
N LEU A 32 5.18 4.50 12.82
CA LEU A 32 4.95 5.82 13.35
C LEU A 32 5.74 6.86 12.56
N ALA A 33 6.97 6.54 12.19
CA ALA A 33 7.78 7.46 11.42
C ALA A 33 7.15 7.71 10.06
N LEU A 34 6.68 6.66 9.43
CA LEU A 34 6.10 6.77 8.10
C LEU A 34 4.83 7.61 8.15
N ILE A 35 3.98 7.38 9.13
CA ILE A 35 2.75 8.13 9.24
C ILE A 35 3.02 9.60 9.57
N THR A 36 3.90 9.86 10.51
CA THR A 36 4.20 11.22 10.91
C THR A 36 4.82 12.02 9.76
N CYS A 37 5.75 11.41 9.06
CA CYS A 37 6.39 12.09 7.94
C CYS A 37 5.42 12.29 6.78
N SER A 38 4.51 11.34 6.58
CA SER A 38 3.54 11.46 5.50
C SER A 38 2.57 12.61 5.77
N ARG A 39 2.22 12.84 7.02
CA ARG A 39 1.36 13.93 7.34
C ARG A 39 2.09 15.25 7.06
N ALA A 40 3.35 15.32 7.42
CA ALA A 40 4.14 16.52 7.17
C ALA A 40 4.26 16.77 5.67
N LEU A 41 4.48 15.71 4.91
CA LEU A 41 4.63 15.86 3.47
C LEU A 41 3.31 16.34 2.85
N ALA A 42 2.17 15.84 3.32
CA ALA A 42 0.89 16.27 2.80
C ALA A 42 0.71 17.77 3.02
N VAL A 43 1.10 18.27 4.20
CA VAL A 43 0.97 19.68 4.48
C VAL A 43 1.90 20.48 3.55
N ILE A 44 3.12 20.01 3.34
CA ILE A 44 4.04 20.69 2.45
C ILE A 44 3.47 20.75 1.05
N ARG A 45 2.71 19.75 0.64
CA ARG A 45 2.12 19.69 -0.67
C ARG A 45 0.76 20.42 -0.73
N GLY A 46 0.40 21.13 0.33
CA GLY A 46 -0.82 21.92 0.31
C GLY A 46 -2.10 21.18 0.61
N ARG A 47 -2.00 19.96 1.17
CA ARG A 47 -3.22 19.23 1.49
C ARG A 47 -3.35 19.05 2.99
N ASP A 48 -4.56 18.83 3.47
CA ASP A 48 -4.76 18.55 4.88
C ASP A 48 -5.09 17.09 5.06
N TYR A 49 -4.81 16.22 4.08
CA TYR A 49 -5.02 14.79 4.21
C TYR A 49 -3.88 14.05 3.52
N VAL A 50 -3.62 12.83 3.94
CA VAL A 50 -2.53 12.03 3.42
C VAL A 50 -3.09 11.10 2.35
N VAL A 51 -2.39 10.95 1.24
CA VAL A 51 -2.77 10.00 0.21
C VAL A 51 -1.71 8.92 0.13
N PRO A 52 -2.01 7.75 -0.42
CA PRO A 52 -1.02 6.66 -0.47
C PRO A 52 0.29 7.05 -1.14
N GLU A 53 0.27 7.96 -2.11
CA GLU A 53 1.49 8.38 -2.75
C GLU A 53 2.45 9.06 -1.78
N ASP A 54 1.92 9.74 -0.76
CA ASP A 54 2.79 10.38 0.22
C ASP A 54 3.55 9.29 0.98
N ILE A 55 2.89 8.17 1.27
CA ILE A 55 3.52 7.08 1.97
C ILE A 55 4.56 6.43 1.09
N LYS A 56 4.25 6.20 -0.19
CA LYS A 56 5.20 5.58 -1.08
C LYS A 56 6.44 6.46 -1.25
N ASP A 57 6.25 7.77 -1.38
CA ASP A 57 7.36 8.66 -1.60
C ASP A 57 8.32 8.71 -0.41
N LEU A 58 7.82 8.45 0.80
CA LEU A 58 8.67 8.50 1.96
C LEU A 58 9.12 7.14 2.45
N ALA A 59 8.62 6.07 1.85
CA ALA A 59 8.92 4.74 2.35
C ALA A 59 10.41 4.44 2.43
N HIS A 60 11.16 4.79 1.40
CA HIS A 60 12.59 4.50 1.42
C HIS A 60 13.30 5.33 2.48
N ALA A 61 12.99 6.60 2.59
CA ALA A 61 13.63 7.45 3.58
C ALA A 61 13.32 6.99 4.99
N ALA A 62 12.13 6.48 5.21
CA ALA A 62 11.73 6.09 6.56
C ALA A 62 12.11 4.67 6.91
N LEU A 63 12.21 3.79 5.94
CA LEU A 63 12.36 2.37 6.23
C LEU A 63 13.67 1.71 5.80
N ASP A 64 14.36 2.25 4.80
CA ASP A 64 15.56 1.57 4.32
C ASP A 64 16.56 1.31 5.43
N HIS A 65 16.75 2.24 6.33
CA HIS A 65 17.74 2.08 7.39
C HIS A 65 17.21 1.24 8.56
N ARG A 66 15.96 0.79 8.48
CA ARG A 66 15.38 -0.02 9.55
C ARG A 66 15.24 -1.48 9.16
N VAL A 67 15.71 -1.85 7.99
CA VAL A 67 15.63 -3.23 7.51
C VAL A 67 17.04 -3.77 7.37
N THR A 68 17.31 -4.94 7.93
CA THR A 68 18.63 -5.56 7.84
C THR A 68 18.53 -6.75 6.93
N ILE A 69 19.44 -6.85 5.96
CA ILE A 69 19.44 -7.95 5.01
C ILE A 69 20.18 -9.14 5.56
N ARG A 70 19.77 -10.33 5.22
CA ARG A 70 20.45 -11.54 5.65
C ARG A 70 21.86 -11.52 5.08
N PRO A 71 22.87 -11.75 5.91
CA PRO A 71 24.26 -11.66 5.46
C PRO A 71 24.60 -12.55 4.27
N GLU A 72 23.99 -13.72 4.20
CA GLU A 72 24.29 -14.63 3.14
C GLU A 72 23.81 -14.09 1.77
N LEU A 73 22.96 -13.07 1.78
CA LEU A 73 22.51 -12.52 0.53
C LEU A 73 23.26 -11.27 0.12
N TRP A 74 24.22 -10.82 0.90
CA TRP A 74 24.97 -9.65 0.53
C TRP A 74 25.71 -9.83 -0.79
N LEU A 75 26.21 -11.02 -1.04
CA LEU A 75 26.92 -11.26 -2.27
C LEU A 75 26.00 -11.29 -3.49
N GLN A 76 24.70 -11.36 -3.25
CA GLN A 76 23.75 -11.39 -4.33
C GLN A 76 23.15 -10.02 -4.56
N ASN A 77 23.81 -9.00 -4.04
CA ASN A 77 23.35 -7.63 -4.23
C ASN A 77 21.98 -7.33 -3.61
N ALA A 78 21.59 -8.08 -2.60
CA ALA A 78 20.36 -7.77 -1.90
C ALA A 78 20.59 -6.52 -1.07
N THR A 79 19.66 -5.59 -1.06
CA THR A 79 19.79 -4.37 -0.29
C THR A 79 18.50 -4.06 0.43
N SER A 80 18.59 -3.23 1.47
CA SER A 80 17.43 -2.79 2.19
C SER A 80 16.51 -2.01 1.27
N HIS A 81 17.09 -1.21 0.38
CA HIS A 81 16.32 -0.44 -0.57
C HIS A 81 15.53 -1.39 -1.47
N GLY A 82 16.15 -2.49 -1.88
CA GLY A 82 15.47 -3.48 -2.71
C GLY A 82 14.32 -4.16 -1.99
N VAL A 83 14.47 -4.45 -0.71
CA VAL A 83 13.40 -5.08 0.07
C VAL A 83 12.23 -4.11 0.16
N VAL A 84 12.47 -2.84 0.45
CA VAL A 84 11.39 -1.87 0.55
C VAL A 84 10.72 -1.69 -0.81
N SER A 85 11.50 -1.68 -1.90
CA SER A 85 10.93 -1.56 -3.24
C SER A 85 10.01 -2.74 -3.55
N ASN A 86 10.42 -3.96 -3.19
CA ASN A 86 9.62 -5.13 -3.45
C ASN A 86 8.32 -5.08 -2.64
N VAL A 87 8.41 -4.64 -1.40
CA VAL A 87 7.24 -4.54 -0.56
C VAL A 87 6.27 -3.52 -1.15
N LEU A 88 6.77 -2.41 -1.64
CA LEU A 88 5.90 -1.40 -2.21
C LEU A 88 5.19 -1.92 -3.46
N HIS A 89 5.81 -2.84 -4.18
CA HIS A 89 5.17 -3.41 -5.34
C HIS A 89 4.15 -4.49 -4.94
N GLU A 90 4.40 -5.22 -3.89
CA GLU A 90 3.49 -6.23 -3.45
C GLU A 90 2.27 -5.75 -2.73
N ILE A 91 2.37 -4.73 -1.92
CA ILE A 91 1.24 -4.27 -1.12
C ILE A 91 0.33 -3.42 -1.99
N GLU A 92 -0.93 -3.82 -2.05
CA GLU A 92 -1.86 -3.12 -2.87
C GLU A 92 -2.19 -1.74 -2.35
N VAL A 93 -2.19 -0.77 -3.21
CA VAL A 93 -2.48 0.60 -2.86
C VAL A 93 -3.98 0.76 -2.68
N PRO A 94 -4.44 1.33 -1.59
CA PRO A 94 -5.88 1.49 -1.38
C PRO A 94 -6.48 2.46 -2.40
N SER A 95 -7.68 2.22 -2.69
CA SER A 95 -8.31 3.02 -3.68
C SER A 95 -8.41 4.39 -3.17
N ALA A 96 -7.93 5.21 -3.84
CA ALA A 96 -7.93 6.44 -3.39
C ALA A 96 -9.12 7.13 -3.26
N HIS A 97 -9.60 7.60 -3.92
CA HIS A 97 -10.59 8.43 -3.86
C HIS A 97 -11.36 8.29 -2.74
N THR A 98 -11.59 7.44 -2.46
CA THR A 98 -12.23 7.29 -1.40
C THR A 98 -12.92 8.29 -0.69
N ARG A 99 -12.89 9.05 -0.41
CA ARG A 99 -13.52 9.87 0.20
C ARG A 99 -14.83 9.63 0.14
N GLY A 100 -15.28 9.25 0.67
CA GLY A 100 -16.48 9.00 0.68
C GLY A 100 -17.15 8.73 -0.38
N GLY A 101 -17.61 9.25 -0.78
CA GLY A 101 -18.41 9.02 -1.79
C GLY A 101 -18.46 7.99 -2.33
N ASP A 102 -17.84 7.89 -2.68
CA ASP A 102 -17.76 6.92 -3.33
C ASP A 102 -18.42 5.85 -3.07
N ALA A 103 -18.66 5.74 -2.33
CA ALA A 103 -19.27 4.64 -2.09
C ALA A 103 -20.17 4.26 -3.04
N GLU A 104 -20.92 4.82 -3.27
CA GLU A 104 -21.85 4.40 -4.14
C GLU A 104 -21.56 3.70 -5.21
N ALA A 105 -20.77 3.66 -5.60
CA ALA A 105 -20.42 2.94 -6.71
C ALA A 105 -21.02 1.69 -6.77
N ALA A 106 -21.19 1.09 -6.00
CA ALA A 106 -21.67 -0.16 -6.14
C ALA A 106 -22.50 -0.55 -7.15
N PRO A 107 -23.29 -0.09 -7.42
CA PRO A 107 -24.17 -0.53 -8.35
C PRO A 107 -23.86 -1.39 -9.31
N ALA A 108 -23.10 -1.47 -9.57
CA ALA A 108 -22.77 -2.32 -10.51
C ALA A 108 -23.62 -3.41 -10.65
N GLY A 109 -23.95 -3.96 -9.89
CA GLY A 109 -24.66 -5.12 -10.10
C GLY A 109 -25.52 -5.20 -11.18
N ASP A 110 -26.02 -4.33 -11.50
CA ASP A 110 -26.87 -4.47 -12.53
C ASP A 110 -26.55 -5.24 -13.65
N GLY A 111 -25.59 -5.39 -13.96
CA GLY A 111 -25.31 -6.09 -15.16
C GLY A 111 -25.89 -7.38 -15.15
N THR A 112 -26.15 -7.90 -14.13
CA THR A 112 -26.61 -9.14 -14.19
C THR A 112 -27.80 -9.31 -14.97
N GLY A 113 -28.60 -8.50 -14.97
CA GLY A 113 -29.79 -8.79 -15.64
C GLY A 113 -29.63 -9.11 -17.01
N HIS A 114 -28.73 -8.61 -17.64
CA HIS A 114 -28.63 -8.93 -18.92
C HIS A 114 -28.45 -10.30 -19.28
N GLY A 115 -27.75 -10.98 -18.64
CA GLY A 115 -27.48 -12.29 -19.06
C GLY A 115 -28.74 -13.02 -19.24
N ARG A 116 -29.62 -12.91 -18.42
CA ARG A 116 -30.71 -13.65 -18.55
C ARG A 116 -31.46 -13.39 -19.73
N ARG A 117 -31.62 -12.26 -20.03
CA ARG A 117 -32.34 -12.00 -21.14
C ARG A 117 -31.81 -12.66 -22.31
N ALA A 118 -30.66 -12.54 -22.51
CA ALA A 118 -30.12 -13.13 -23.67
C ALA A 118 -30.42 -14.58 -23.71
N ALA A 119 -30.25 -15.19 -22.68
CA ALA A 119 -30.46 -16.60 -22.73
C ALA A 119 -31.87 -16.85 -23.16
N GLN A 120 -32.75 -16.16 -22.72
CA GLN A 120 -34.04 -16.42 -23.10
C GLN A 120 -34.22 -16.27 -24.53
N GLU A 121 -33.71 -15.35 -25.09
CA GLU A 121 -33.91 -15.29 -26.46
C GLU A 121 -33.33 -16.42 -27.13
N ALA A 122 -32.33 -16.91 -26.78
CA ALA A 122 -31.72 -18.00 -27.48
C ALA A 122 -32.65 -19.15 -27.50
N SER A 123 -33.41 -19.32 -26.60
CA SER A 123 -34.26 -20.48 -26.65
C SER A 123 -35.29 -20.39 -27.71
N ARG A 124 -35.46 -19.39 -28.29
CA ARG A 124 -36.44 -19.34 -29.27
C ARG A 124 -36.02 -19.88 -30.43
#